data_e039784c8f5cdc125325af01eaa7628c
#
_entry.id   e039784c8f5cdc125325af01eaa7628c
#
_cell.length_a   1.000
_cell.length_b   1.000
_cell.length_c   1.000
_cell.angle_alpha   90.00
_cell.angle_beta   90.00
_cell.angle_gamma   90.00
#
_symmetry.space_group_name_H-M   'P 1'
#
loop_
_entity.id
_entity.type
_entity.pdbx_description
1 polymer ?
#
loop_
_entity_poly.entity_id
_entity_poly.type
_entity_poly.pdbx_seq_one_letter_code
_entity_poly.pdbx_strand_id
1 'polypeptide(L)'
;MAVKPGDFLLVNYTLKVKESGETVDTTFDSVAKDAHIHREDSTFGPKFIILGEGWLPKGLEESLVGLDPGTNKTVELTPEKGFGAREPGKMRLVPLRRFKDQEYPTPGKQVEFEGRPAVVRAVGAGRVQVDFNHPLAGRTLVYDVSIDKVLEDENEKILNLIALRIPEVPKEKFALKMHQSDLTIEVPEEAFYLKGLQVAKKEVTSDLQKFLPDIDTVAFQEVFKRSEPKPELPAAPAKSAEVSPEKEEKAEAAPMSPPKKPKSRAKKKEGSPKKPSASTSRKRAKMGSENQR
;
A
#
# COMPACT_ATOMS: atom_id res chain seq x y z
N MET A 1 -14.10 -7.96 -29.97
CA MET A 1 -13.27 -9.16 -30.30
C MET A 1 -13.03 -9.91 -29.00
N ALA A 2 -13.15 -11.25 -29.03
CA ALA A 2 -12.90 -12.08 -27.87
C ALA A 2 -11.44 -12.00 -27.41
N VAL A 3 -11.24 -11.88 -26.11
CA VAL A 3 -9.92 -11.70 -25.47
C VAL A 3 -9.09 -12.98 -25.54
N LYS A 4 -7.80 -12.83 -25.80
CA LYS A 4 -6.83 -13.92 -25.95
C LYS A 4 -5.66 -13.77 -24.97
N PRO A 5 -4.95 -14.87 -24.64
CA PRO A 5 -3.68 -14.76 -23.93
C PRO A 5 -2.69 -13.84 -24.67
N GLY A 6 -2.01 -12.97 -23.93
CA GLY A 6 -1.13 -11.91 -24.44
C GLY A 6 -1.83 -10.57 -24.67
N ASP A 7 -3.15 -10.50 -24.59
CA ASP A 7 -3.87 -9.23 -24.71
C ASP A 7 -3.66 -8.35 -23.48
N PHE A 8 -3.56 -7.05 -23.74
CA PHE A 8 -3.43 -6.00 -22.74
C PHE A 8 -4.81 -5.48 -22.38
N LEU A 9 -5.19 -5.63 -21.13
CA LEU A 9 -6.54 -5.38 -20.64
C LEU A 9 -6.57 -4.34 -19.53
N LEU A 10 -7.64 -3.56 -19.51
CA LEU A 10 -8.10 -2.84 -18.35
C LEU A 10 -9.30 -3.60 -17.78
N VAL A 11 -9.19 -4.06 -16.52
CA VAL A 11 -10.23 -4.84 -15.86
C VAL A 11 -10.68 -4.20 -14.57
N ASN A 12 -11.98 -4.23 -14.33
CA ASN A 12 -12.56 -3.90 -13.04
C ASN A 12 -12.99 -5.18 -12.35
N TYR A 13 -12.83 -5.24 -11.03
CA TYR A 13 -13.30 -6.38 -10.27
C TYR A 13 -13.67 -6.01 -8.84
N THR A 14 -14.47 -6.87 -8.23
CA THR A 14 -14.71 -6.93 -6.80
C THR A 14 -14.48 -8.36 -6.33
N LEU A 15 -13.59 -8.54 -5.37
CA LEU A 15 -13.25 -9.82 -4.77
C LEU A 15 -13.97 -9.99 -3.44
N LYS A 16 -14.71 -11.07 -3.30
CA LYS A 16 -15.40 -11.47 -2.07
C LYS A 16 -14.99 -12.85 -1.61
N VAL A 17 -15.00 -13.08 -0.31
CA VAL A 17 -14.91 -14.42 0.27
C VAL A 17 -16.30 -15.04 0.27
N LYS A 18 -16.48 -16.20 -0.38
CA LYS A 18 -17.79 -16.84 -0.53
C LYS A 18 -18.48 -17.13 0.80
N GLU A 19 -17.71 -17.65 1.77
CA GLU A 19 -18.23 -18.11 3.04
C GLU A 19 -18.71 -16.96 3.96
N SER A 20 -18.06 -15.81 3.92
CA SER A 20 -18.41 -14.65 4.76
C SER A 20 -19.17 -13.56 4.02
N GLY A 21 -19.14 -13.56 2.69
CA GLY A 21 -19.64 -12.45 1.87
C GLY A 21 -18.79 -11.17 1.97
N GLU A 22 -17.69 -11.21 2.71
CA GLU A 22 -16.82 -10.08 2.96
C GLU A 22 -16.07 -9.69 1.69
N THR A 23 -16.11 -8.40 1.33
CA THR A 23 -15.31 -7.84 0.25
C THR A 23 -13.86 -7.67 0.76
N VAL A 24 -12.91 -8.23 0.02
CA VAL A 24 -11.49 -8.24 0.39
C VAL A 24 -10.68 -7.28 -0.46
N ASP A 25 -11.07 -7.13 -1.73
CA ASP A 25 -10.39 -6.25 -2.68
C ASP A 25 -11.37 -5.78 -3.76
N THR A 26 -11.16 -4.57 -4.29
CA THR A 26 -11.98 -4.02 -5.36
C THR A 26 -11.25 -2.89 -6.08
N THR A 27 -11.55 -2.72 -7.37
CA THR A 27 -11.09 -1.58 -8.17
C THR A 27 -12.03 -0.37 -8.05
N PHE A 28 -13.21 -0.52 -7.43
CA PHE A 28 -14.19 0.56 -7.29
C PHE A 28 -14.06 1.26 -5.94
N ASP A 29 -13.81 2.58 -5.97
CA ASP A 29 -13.68 3.42 -4.77
C ASP A 29 -14.93 3.39 -3.87
N SER A 30 -16.13 3.46 -4.46
CA SER A 30 -17.38 3.40 -3.72
C SER A 30 -17.53 2.08 -2.94
N VAL A 31 -17.25 0.94 -3.61
CA VAL A 31 -17.33 -0.39 -2.98
C VAL A 31 -16.27 -0.54 -1.88
N ALA A 32 -15.08 0.03 -2.07
CA ALA A 32 -14.04 0.00 -1.05
C ALA A 32 -14.42 0.79 0.21
N LYS A 33 -15.08 1.94 0.04
CA LYS A 33 -15.61 2.76 1.15
C LYS A 33 -16.72 2.03 1.90
N ASP A 34 -17.67 1.47 1.17
CA ASP A 34 -18.80 0.74 1.75
C ASP A 34 -18.35 -0.52 2.53
N ALA A 35 -17.33 -1.20 2.02
CA ALA A 35 -16.71 -2.37 2.66
C ALA A 35 -15.68 -2.03 3.74
N HIS A 36 -15.42 -0.76 4.03
CA HIS A 36 -14.41 -0.28 5.00
C HIS A 36 -12.98 -0.80 4.73
N ILE A 37 -12.64 -1.06 3.46
CA ILE A 37 -11.31 -1.48 3.00
C ILE A 37 -10.56 -0.36 2.25
N HIS A 38 -11.18 0.82 2.15
CA HIS A 38 -10.56 1.98 1.53
C HIS A 38 -9.29 2.38 2.30
N ARG A 39 -8.21 2.64 1.55
CA ARG A 39 -6.94 3.17 2.07
C ARG A 39 -6.59 4.42 1.26
N GLU A 40 -6.06 5.44 1.93
CA GLU A 40 -5.67 6.70 1.28
C GLU A 40 -4.59 6.50 0.20
N ASP A 41 -3.72 5.51 0.38
CA ASP A 41 -2.65 5.17 -0.56
C ASP A 41 -3.09 4.25 -1.71
N SER A 42 -4.38 3.85 -1.76
CA SER A 42 -4.89 2.95 -2.79
C SER A 42 -5.32 3.73 -4.02
N THR A 43 -4.87 3.27 -5.19
CA THR A 43 -5.33 3.79 -6.48
C THR A 43 -6.52 2.95 -6.94
N PHE A 44 -7.67 3.61 -7.11
CA PHE A 44 -8.88 2.99 -7.64
C PHE A 44 -9.01 3.25 -9.14
N GLY A 45 -9.74 2.39 -9.81
CA GLY A 45 -9.93 2.44 -11.27
C GLY A 45 -9.56 1.12 -11.94
N PRO A 46 -9.79 1.01 -13.26
CA PRO A 46 -9.50 -0.19 -14.01
C PRO A 46 -8.03 -0.61 -13.87
N LYS A 47 -7.82 -1.86 -13.46
CA LYS A 47 -6.48 -2.41 -13.27
C LYS A 47 -5.93 -2.92 -14.60
N PHE A 48 -4.73 -2.49 -14.92
CA PHE A 48 -4.00 -2.96 -16.07
C PHE A 48 -3.43 -4.36 -15.84
N ILE A 49 -3.67 -5.27 -16.77
CA ILE A 49 -3.13 -6.62 -16.78
C ILE A 49 -2.76 -7.07 -18.20
N ILE A 50 -1.86 -8.04 -18.27
CA ILE A 50 -1.59 -8.81 -19.49
C ILE A 50 -2.08 -10.21 -19.26
N LEU A 51 -3.02 -10.68 -20.06
CA LEU A 51 -3.70 -11.95 -19.86
C LEU A 51 -2.76 -13.13 -20.12
N GLY A 52 -2.68 -14.06 -19.18
CA GLY A 52 -1.81 -15.24 -19.25
C GLY A 52 -0.45 -15.10 -18.58
N GLU A 53 -0.11 -13.91 -18.06
CA GLU A 53 1.17 -13.62 -17.40
C GLU A 53 1.14 -13.85 -15.87
N GLY A 54 0.05 -14.39 -15.33
CA GLY A 54 -0.08 -14.69 -13.91
C GLY A 54 -0.30 -13.48 -13.02
N TRP A 55 -0.83 -12.40 -13.56
CA TRP A 55 -1.12 -11.17 -12.80
C TRP A 55 -2.41 -11.29 -11.99
N LEU A 56 -3.29 -12.19 -12.41
CA LEU A 56 -4.47 -12.60 -11.67
C LEU A 56 -4.36 -14.08 -11.29
N PRO A 57 -5.16 -14.56 -10.33
CA PRO A 57 -5.25 -15.98 -10.05
C PRO A 57 -5.56 -16.77 -11.33
N LYS A 58 -4.88 -17.91 -11.52
CA LYS A 58 -4.95 -18.70 -12.74
C LYS A 58 -6.38 -19.01 -13.19
N GLY A 59 -7.24 -19.41 -12.26
CA GLY A 59 -8.65 -19.69 -12.58
C GLY A 59 -9.43 -18.47 -13.04
N LEU A 60 -9.05 -17.26 -12.59
CA LEU A 60 -9.65 -16.04 -13.07
C LEU A 60 -9.16 -15.71 -14.50
N GLU A 61 -7.86 -15.78 -14.75
CA GLU A 61 -7.30 -15.57 -16.10
C GLU A 61 -7.92 -16.54 -17.12
N GLU A 62 -8.01 -17.85 -16.79
CA GLU A 62 -8.67 -18.84 -17.65
C GLU A 62 -10.12 -18.47 -17.97
N SER A 63 -10.82 -17.87 -17.01
CA SER A 63 -12.24 -17.50 -17.17
C SER A 63 -12.47 -16.24 -18.01
N LEU A 64 -11.44 -15.39 -18.15
CA LEU A 64 -11.48 -14.17 -18.97
C LEU A 64 -11.24 -14.47 -20.45
N VAL A 65 -10.52 -15.53 -20.78
CA VAL A 65 -10.26 -15.93 -22.16
C VAL A 65 -11.59 -16.15 -22.92
N GLY A 66 -11.71 -15.54 -24.08
CA GLY A 66 -12.88 -15.68 -24.93
C GLY A 66 -14.04 -14.73 -24.61
N LEU A 67 -13.92 -13.87 -23.57
CA LEU A 67 -14.94 -12.85 -23.28
C LEU A 67 -14.76 -11.64 -24.20
N ASP A 68 -15.84 -10.93 -24.42
CA ASP A 68 -15.82 -9.64 -25.13
C ASP A 68 -15.68 -8.46 -24.15
N PRO A 69 -15.06 -7.34 -24.56
CA PRO A 69 -15.02 -6.11 -23.77
C PRO A 69 -16.43 -5.66 -23.37
N GLY A 70 -16.56 -5.08 -22.18
CA GLY A 70 -17.86 -4.69 -21.60
C GLY A 70 -18.65 -5.83 -20.97
N THR A 71 -18.16 -7.08 -21.02
CA THR A 71 -18.83 -8.22 -20.40
C THR A 71 -18.54 -8.26 -18.90
N ASN A 72 -19.61 -8.41 -18.11
CA ASN A 72 -19.51 -8.69 -16.67
C ASN A 72 -19.64 -10.20 -16.45
N LYS A 73 -18.79 -10.76 -15.60
CA LYS A 73 -18.81 -12.17 -15.25
C LYS A 73 -18.54 -12.38 -13.77
N THR A 74 -19.35 -13.21 -13.13
CA THR A 74 -19.05 -13.68 -11.79
C THR A 74 -18.34 -15.01 -11.88
N VAL A 75 -17.17 -15.11 -11.26
CA VAL A 75 -16.28 -16.28 -11.29
C VAL A 75 -16.04 -16.76 -9.88
N GLU A 76 -16.40 -18.03 -9.62
CA GLU A 76 -16.10 -18.68 -8.36
C GLU A 76 -14.80 -19.46 -8.49
N LEU A 77 -13.84 -19.17 -7.60
CA LEU A 77 -12.53 -19.82 -7.54
C LEU A 77 -12.43 -20.68 -6.29
N THR A 78 -12.23 -21.98 -6.49
CA THR A 78 -11.83 -22.87 -5.41
C THR A 78 -10.42 -22.52 -4.92
N PRO A 79 -10.03 -22.93 -3.69
CA PRO A 79 -8.70 -22.62 -3.17
C PRO A 79 -7.57 -23.01 -4.13
N GLU A 80 -7.68 -24.14 -4.83
CA GLU A 80 -6.65 -24.67 -5.75
C GLU A 80 -6.46 -23.76 -6.97
N LYS A 81 -7.54 -23.13 -7.46
CA LYS A 81 -7.53 -22.21 -8.60
C LYS A 81 -7.30 -20.75 -8.19
N GLY A 82 -7.39 -20.46 -6.88
CA GLY A 82 -7.15 -19.15 -6.29
C GLY A 82 -5.76 -19.05 -5.67
N PHE A 83 -5.72 -18.86 -4.33
CA PHE A 83 -4.48 -18.66 -3.57
C PHE A 83 -3.93 -19.96 -2.93
N GLY A 84 -4.37 -21.12 -3.38
CA GLY A 84 -3.95 -22.43 -2.88
C GLY A 84 -4.66 -22.86 -1.60
N ALA A 85 -4.55 -24.15 -1.29
CA ALA A 85 -5.01 -24.70 -0.02
C ALA A 85 -4.16 -24.16 1.14
N ARG A 86 -4.74 -24.08 2.34
CA ARG A 86 -3.97 -23.71 3.53
C ARG A 86 -3.10 -24.87 3.96
N GLU A 87 -1.80 -24.66 3.98
CA GLU A 87 -0.78 -25.65 4.36
C GLU A 87 -0.54 -25.62 5.88
N PRO A 88 -0.82 -26.70 6.62
CA PRO A 88 -0.54 -26.77 8.06
C PRO A 88 0.93 -26.57 8.39
N GLY A 89 1.85 -27.00 7.53
CA GLY A 89 3.30 -26.84 7.68
C GLY A 89 3.79 -25.40 7.68
N LYS A 90 2.99 -24.47 7.15
CA LYS A 90 3.26 -23.02 7.20
C LYS A 90 2.76 -22.35 8.49
N MET A 91 2.11 -23.09 9.39
CA MET A 91 1.74 -22.61 10.72
C MET A 91 2.82 -22.98 11.73
N ARG A 92 3.34 -22.01 12.48
CA ARG A 92 4.40 -22.20 13.47
C ARG A 92 4.03 -21.67 14.83
N LEU A 93 4.46 -22.37 15.89
CA LEU A 93 4.39 -21.88 17.26
C LEU A 93 5.71 -21.21 17.62
N VAL A 94 5.67 -19.90 17.85
CA VAL A 94 6.82 -19.05 18.13
C VAL A 94 6.75 -18.56 19.58
N PRO A 95 7.84 -18.57 20.35
CA PRO A 95 7.84 -17.98 21.69
C PRO A 95 7.47 -16.49 21.66
N LEU A 96 6.57 -16.06 22.54
CA LEU A 96 6.11 -14.66 22.65
C LEU A 96 7.28 -13.68 22.83
N ARG A 97 8.36 -14.11 23.49
CA ARG A 97 9.58 -13.30 23.69
C ARG A 97 10.26 -12.83 22.39
N ARG A 98 9.98 -13.49 21.25
CA ARG A 98 10.52 -13.09 19.95
C ARG A 98 9.83 -11.86 19.34
N PHE A 99 8.72 -11.44 19.92
CA PHE A 99 7.96 -10.25 19.52
C PHE A 99 8.20 -9.05 20.44
N LYS A 100 9.29 -9.06 21.28
CA LYS A 100 9.56 -8.00 22.26
C LYS A 100 9.78 -6.62 21.65
N ASP A 101 10.35 -6.59 20.44
CA ASP A 101 10.68 -5.35 19.73
C ASP A 101 9.56 -4.91 18.76
N GLN A 102 8.44 -5.60 18.78
CA GLN A 102 7.25 -5.32 17.97
C GLN A 102 6.05 -5.06 18.88
N GLU A 103 5.01 -4.50 18.29
CA GLU A 103 3.73 -4.38 18.98
C GLU A 103 3.19 -5.75 19.40
N TYR A 104 2.53 -5.82 20.56
CA TYR A 104 2.03 -7.08 21.11
C TYR A 104 1.17 -7.84 20.09
N PRO A 105 1.51 -9.09 19.76
CA PRO A 105 0.78 -9.86 18.77
C PRO A 105 -0.63 -10.20 19.28
N THR A 106 -1.64 -9.79 18.55
CA THR A 106 -3.05 -10.13 18.81
C THR A 106 -3.60 -11.00 17.67
N PRO A 107 -4.51 -11.93 17.97
CA PRO A 107 -5.14 -12.76 16.93
C PRO A 107 -5.75 -11.90 15.81
N GLY A 108 -5.53 -12.28 14.56
CA GLY A 108 -5.95 -11.55 13.36
C GLY A 108 -4.96 -10.49 12.87
N LYS A 109 -4.00 -10.05 13.70
CA LYS A 109 -3.03 -9.04 13.31
C LYS A 109 -1.98 -9.60 12.35
N GLN A 110 -1.62 -8.81 11.35
CA GLN A 110 -0.46 -9.08 10.52
C GLN A 110 0.81 -8.66 11.27
N VAL A 111 1.81 -9.51 11.24
CA VAL A 111 3.12 -9.30 11.85
C VAL A 111 4.20 -9.69 10.85
N GLU A 112 5.36 -9.07 10.98
CA GLU A 112 6.54 -9.52 10.26
C GLU A 112 7.37 -10.42 11.19
N PHE A 113 7.68 -11.62 10.74
CA PHE A 113 8.50 -12.56 11.50
C PHE A 113 9.59 -13.15 10.60
N GLU A 114 10.85 -12.97 11.01
CA GLU A 114 12.05 -13.39 10.23
C GLU A 114 12.05 -12.83 8.79
N GLY A 115 11.67 -11.53 8.61
CA GLY A 115 11.60 -10.87 7.31
C GLY A 115 10.45 -11.35 6.42
N ARG A 116 9.46 -12.07 6.98
CA ARG A 116 8.33 -12.62 6.25
C ARG A 116 7.01 -12.19 6.87
N PRO A 117 6.03 -11.76 6.08
CA PRO A 117 4.70 -11.44 6.59
C PRO A 117 4.00 -12.70 7.07
N ALA A 118 3.32 -12.60 8.21
CA ALA A 118 2.53 -13.68 8.79
C ALA A 118 1.30 -13.12 9.52
N VAL A 119 0.29 -13.95 9.74
CA VAL A 119 -0.91 -13.59 10.49
C VAL A 119 -0.90 -14.33 11.82
N VAL A 120 -1.12 -13.60 12.92
CA VAL A 120 -1.28 -14.18 14.25
C VAL A 120 -2.63 -14.91 14.32
N ARG A 121 -2.64 -16.20 14.65
CA ARG A 121 -3.86 -17.01 14.83
C ARG A 121 -4.29 -17.15 16.27
N ALA A 122 -3.33 -17.37 17.15
CA ALA A 122 -3.59 -17.51 18.57
C ALA A 122 -2.38 -17.06 19.39
N VAL A 123 -2.66 -16.55 20.60
CA VAL A 123 -1.65 -16.19 21.59
C VAL A 123 -2.05 -16.87 22.90
N GLY A 124 -1.15 -17.65 23.46
CA GLY A 124 -1.40 -18.34 24.75
C GLY A 124 -0.19 -19.09 25.25
N ALA A 125 -0.14 -19.34 26.56
CA ALA A 125 0.93 -20.08 27.23
C ALA A 125 2.35 -19.62 26.86
N GLY A 126 2.56 -18.30 26.67
CA GLY A 126 3.85 -17.73 26.32
C GLY A 126 4.29 -18.02 24.86
N ARG A 127 3.38 -18.47 24.00
CA ARG A 127 3.61 -18.76 22.58
C ARG A 127 2.59 -18.04 21.72
N VAL A 128 3.00 -17.77 20.48
CA VAL A 128 2.19 -17.17 19.42
C VAL A 128 2.13 -18.17 18.27
N GLN A 129 0.93 -18.51 17.86
CA GLN A 129 0.73 -19.26 16.62
C GLN A 129 0.69 -18.28 15.46
N VAL A 130 1.68 -18.35 14.58
CA VAL A 130 1.80 -17.55 13.38
C VAL A 130 1.55 -18.40 12.14
N ASP A 131 0.84 -17.82 11.18
CA ASP A 131 0.44 -18.46 9.92
C ASP A 131 1.10 -17.70 8.77
N PHE A 132 2.00 -18.36 8.05
CA PHE A 132 2.71 -17.83 6.87
C PHE A 132 1.99 -18.11 5.55
N ASN A 133 0.81 -18.75 5.60
CA ASN A 133 -0.01 -18.88 4.41
C ASN A 133 -0.49 -17.53 3.91
N HIS A 134 -0.80 -17.45 2.63
CA HIS A 134 -1.50 -16.29 2.10
C HIS A 134 -2.81 -16.06 2.89
N PRO A 135 -3.20 -14.80 3.21
CA PRO A 135 -4.41 -14.53 3.99
C PRO A 135 -5.68 -15.21 3.45
N LEU A 136 -5.79 -15.31 2.12
CA LEU A 136 -6.91 -15.92 1.42
C LEU A 136 -6.72 -17.41 1.09
N ALA A 137 -5.60 -18.05 1.49
CA ALA A 137 -5.38 -19.47 1.27
C ALA A 137 -6.46 -20.30 1.98
N GLY A 138 -6.97 -21.33 1.30
CA GLY A 138 -8.03 -22.21 1.78
C GLY A 138 -9.44 -21.60 1.77
N ARG A 139 -9.63 -20.43 1.15
CA ARG A 139 -10.92 -19.76 0.98
C ARG A 139 -11.44 -19.93 -0.43
N THR A 140 -12.75 -20.12 -0.57
CA THR A 140 -13.42 -20.00 -1.86
C THR A 140 -13.68 -18.53 -2.13
N LEU A 141 -13.29 -18.07 -3.31
CA LEU A 141 -13.34 -16.67 -3.69
C LEU A 141 -14.37 -16.45 -4.79
N VAL A 142 -15.05 -15.32 -4.74
CA VAL A 142 -15.97 -14.89 -5.78
C VAL A 142 -15.46 -13.57 -6.35
N TYR A 143 -15.13 -13.59 -7.63
CA TYR A 143 -14.77 -12.41 -8.40
C TYR A 143 -15.98 -11.96 -9.24
N ASP A 144 -16.45 -10.75 -9.00
CA ASP A 144 -17.28 -10.03 -9.95
C ASP A 144 -16.33 -9.20 -10.82
N VAL A 145 -16.08 -9.64 -12.05
CA VAL A 145 -15.07 -9.05 -12.94
C VAL A 145 -15.72 -8.54 -14.22
N SER A 146 -15.22 -7.39 -14.71
CA SER A 146 -15.57 -6.84 -16.00
C SER A 146 -14.34 -6.41 -16.77
N ILE A 147 -14.33 -6.66 -18.08
CA ILE A 147 -13.31 -6.16 -18.98
C ILE A 147 -13.77 -4.77 -19.45
N ASP A 148 -13.06 -3.74 -19.01
CA ASP A 148 -13.37 -2.36 -19.36
C ASP A 148 -12.93 -2.06 -20.80
N LYS A 149 -11.66 -2.36 -21.11
CA LYS A 149 -11.07 -2.09 -22.41
C LYS A 149 -9.99 -3.11 -22.74
N VAL A 150 -9.90 -3.49 -24.03
CA VAL A 150 -8.72 -4.12 -24.62
C VAL A 150 -7.86 -3.02 -25.23
N LEU A 151 -6.60 -2.97 -24.85
CA LEU A 151 -5.66 -1.97 -25.38
C LEU A 151 -5.09 -2.49 -26.69
N GLU A 152 -5.46 -1.85 -27.78
CA GLU A 152 -4.95 -2.15 -29.12
C GLU A 152 -3.81 -1.21 -29.49
N ASP A 153 -3.93 0.08 -29.10
CA ASP A 153 -2.95 1.11 -29.41
C ASP A 153 -1.62 0.86 -28.66
N GLU A 154 -0.54 0.89 -29.42
CA GLU A 154 0.81 0.62 -28.90
C GLU A 154 1.26 1.65 -27.86
N ASN A 155 0.96 2.94 -28.09
CA ASN A 155 1.28 3.99 -27.14
C ASN A 155 0.53 3.79 -25.82
N GLU A 156 -0.74 3.39 -25.86
CA GLU A 156 -1.51 3.08 -24.65
C GLU A 156 -0.90 1.90 -23.87
N LYS A 157 -0.44 0.84 -24.58
CA LYS A 157 0.25 -0.30 -23.96
C LYS A 157 1.52 0.15 -23.26
N ILE A 158 2.36 0.93 -23.97
CA ILE A 158 3.62 1.46 -23.41
C ILE A 158 3.36 2.33 -22.18
N LEU A 159 2.40 3.26 -22.26
CA LEU A 159 2.07 4.15 -21.15
C LEU A 159 1.56 3.39 -19.91
N ASN A 160 0.78 2.32 -20.10
CA ASN A 160 0.33 1.50 -18.97
C ASN A 160 1.46 0.65 -18.37
N LEU A 161 2.42 0.16 -19.16
CA LEU A 161 3.63 -0.49 -18.65
C LEU A 161 4.51 0.48 -17.85
N ILE A 162 4.64 1.74 -18.31
CA ILE A 162 5.35 2.78 -17.55
C ILE A 162 4.64 3.06 -16.21
N ALA A 163 3.32 3.25 -16.25
CA ALA A 163 2.52 3.53 -15.04
C ALA A 163 2.58 2.40 -14.00
N LEU A 164 2.75 1.16 -14.45
CA LEU A 164 2.94 0.01 -13.56
C LEU A 164 4.20 0.12 -12.70
N ARG A 165 5.28 0.69 -13.28
CA ARG A 165 6.60 0.79 -12.63
C ARG A 165 6.87 2.16 -12.02
N ILE A 166 6.16 3.18 -12.45
CA ILE A 166 6.27 4.57 -11.98
C ILE A 166 4.84 5.08 -11.68
N PRO A 167 4.18 4.53 -10.65
CA PRO A 167 2.80 4.89 -10.33
C PRO A 167 2.64 6.29 -9.73
N GLU A 168 3.74 6.88 -9.24
CA GLU A 168 3.73 8.20 -8.60
C GLU A 168 3.49 9.34 -9.61
N VAL A 169 3.70 9.08 -10.91
CA VAL A 169 3.55 10.08 -11.96
C VAL A 169 2.45 9.67 -12.94
N PRO A 170 1.47 10.54 -13.21
CA PRO A 170 0.44 10.27 -14.21
C PRO A 170 1.05 9.90 -15.58
N LYS A 171 0.58 8.80 -16.15
CA LYS A 171 1.12 8.26 -17.42
C LYS A 171 1.03 9.23 -18.59
N GLU A 172 0.06 10.13 -18.56
CA GLU A 172 -0.18 11.14 -19.58
C GLU A 172 0.93 12.21 -19.66
N LYS A 173 1.78 12.29 -18.63
CA LYS A 173 2.93 13.21 -18.61
C LYS A 173 4.17 12.67 -19.31
N PHE A 174 4.20 11.37 -19.60
CA PHE A 174 5.27 10.79 -20.40
C PHE A 174 5.01 10.99 -21.87
N ALA A 175 5.98 11.57 -22.58
CA ALA A 175 5.89 11.70 -24.03
C ALA A 175 6.68 10.56 -24.72
N LEU A 176 6.05 9.94 -25.68
CA LEU A 176 6.62 8.82 -26.44
C LEU A 176 6.98 9.27 -27.84
N LYS A 177 8.17 8.90 -28.31
CA LYS A 177 8.61 9.09 -29.68
C LYS A 177 9.10 7.76 -30.19
N MET A 178 8.35 7.19 -31.14
CA MET A 178 8.71 5.95 -31.80
C MET A 178 9.36 6.28 -33.16
N HIS A 179 10.50 5.66 -33.42
CA HIS A 179 11.17 5.74 -34.72
C HIS A 179 11.63 4.35 -35.09
N GLN A 180 10.90 3.71 -36.02
CA GLN A 180 11.05 2.30 -36.37
C GLN A 180 10.94 1.41 -35.07
N SER A 181 12.01 0.73 -34.69
CA SER A 181 12.08 -0.08 -33.48
C SER A 181 12.69 0.64 -32.27
N ASP A 182 13.03 1.92 -32.40
CA ASP A 182 13.64 2.74 -31.35
C ASP A 182 12.57 3.56 -30.62
N LEU A 183 12.34 3.28 -29.35
CA LEU A 183 11.44 4.03 -28.50
C LEU A 183 12.20 5.01 -27.62
N THR A 184 11.88 6.29 -27.72
CA THR A 184 12.35 7.32 -26.80
C THR A 184 11.21 7.75 -25.87
N ILE A 185 11.43 7.60 -24.57
CA ILE A 185 10.49 7.98 -23.51
C ILE A 185 11.02 9.27 -22.87
N GLU A 186 10.29 10.36 -23.03
CA GLU A 186 10.59 11.62 -22.36
C GLU A 186 10.03 11.55 -20.94
N VAL A 187 10.92 11.63 -19.97
CA VAL A 187 10.59 11.53 -18.55
C VAL A 187 10.16 12.91 -18.05
N PRO A 188 9.01 13.06 -17.39
CA PRO A 188 8.59 14.34 -16.84
C PRO A 188 9.43 14.75 -15.63
N GLU A 189 9.61 16.07 -15.44
CA GLU A 189 10.47 16.64 -14.39
C GLU A 189 10.10 16.13 -12.97
N GLU A 190 8.84 15.87 -12.72
CA GLU A 190 8.34 15.34 -11.45
C GLU A 190 8.92 13.96 -11.10
N ALA A 191 9.28 13.18 -12.11
CA ALA A 191 9.87 11.86 -11.92
C ALA A 191 11.37 11.88 -11.62
N PHE A 192 12.09 12.96 -11.94
CA PHE A 192 13.56 12.98 -11.84
C PHE A 192 14.10 12.67 -10.43
N TYR A 193 13.35 13.04 -9.42
CA TYR A 193 13.76 12.88 -8.01
C TYR A 193 13.15 11.67 -7.31
N LEU A 194 12.44 10.81 -8.04
CA LEU A 194 11.85 9.61 -7.47
C LEU A 194 12.94 8.62 -7.06
N LYS A 195 12.80 8.11 -5.84
CA LYS A 195 13.69 7.05 -5.35
C LYS A 195 13.50 5.79 -6.18
N GLY A 196 14.59 5.26 -6.71
CA GLY A 196 14.54 4.03 -7.50
C GLY A 196 14.19 4.22 -8.97
N LEU A 197 14.10 5.45 -9.49
CA LEU A 197 13.76 5.71 -10.89
C LEU A 197 14.63 4.90 -11.87
N GLN A 198 15.94 4.73 -11.62
CA GLN A 198 16.82 3.96 -12.50
C GLN A 198 16.47 2.46 -12.51
N VAL A 199 16.01 1.93 -11.38
CA VAL A 199 15.51 0.54 -11.29
C VAL A 199 14.19 0.43 -12.06
N ALA A 200 13.27 1.37 -11.85
CA ALA A 200 12.00 1.42 -12.57
C ALA A 200 12.21 1.53 -14.10
N LYS A 201 13.12 2.38 -14.56
CA LYS A 201 13.50 2.47 -16.00
C LYS A 201 13.98 1.13 -16.55
N LYS A 202 14.83 0.41 -15.80
CA LYS A 202 15.30 -0.92 -16.19
C LYS A 202 14.15 -1.93 -16.26
N GLU A 203 13.25 -1.91 -15.29
CA GLU A 203 12.07 -2.80 -15.27
C GLU A 203 11.11 -2.47 -16.43
N VAL A 204 10.83 -1.18 -16.69
CA VAL A 204 10.05 -0.74 -17.86
C VAL A 204 10.67 -1.26 -19.16
N THR A 205 11.99 -1.10 -19.33
CA THR A 205 12.69 -1.61 -20.51
C THR A 205 12.53 -3.12 -20.66
N SER A 206 12.69 -3.86 -19.57
CA SER A 206 12.53 -5.33 -19.57
C SER A 206 11.11 -5.75 -19.93
N ASP A 207 10.09 -5.05 -19.40
CA ASP A 207 8.69 -5.33 -19.69
C ASP A 207 8.36 -4.97 -21.15
N LEU A 208 8.84 -3.83 -21.66
CA LEU A 208 8.64 -3.43 -23.04
C LEU A 208 9.23 -4.46 -24.02
N GLN A 209 10.48 -4.86 -23.82
CA GLN A 209 11.14 -5.86 -24.68
C GLN A 209 10.51 -7.25 -24.59
N LYS A 210 9.93 -7.58 -23.44
CA LYS A 210 9.22 -8.86 -23.25
C LYS A 210 7.87 -8.90 -23.97
N PHE A 211 7.10 -7.83 -23.85
CA PHE A 211 5.70 -7.79 -24.27
C PHE A 211 5.45 -7.11 -25.62
N LEU A 212 6.41 -6.31 -26.07
CA LEU A 212 6.38 -5.60 -27.36
C LEU A 212 7.69 -5.91 -28.11
N PRO A 213 7.78 -7.09 -28.73
CA PRO A 213 9.02 -7.57 -29.36
C PRO A 213 9.49 -6.71 -30.54
N ASP A 214 8.64 -5.83 -31.07
CA ASP A 214 9.00 -4.91 -32.14
C ASP A 214 9.86 -3.72 -31.65
N ILE A 215 10.05 -3.57 -30.33
CA ILE A 215 10.89 -2.54 -29.70
C ILE A 215 12.27 -3.11 -29.40
N ASP A 216 13.27 -2.71 -30.17
CA ASP A 216 14.66 -3.14 -29.96
C ASP A 216 15.38 -2.26 -28.94
N THR A 217 15.22 -0.93 -29.09
CA THR A 217 15.94 0.05 -28.26
C THR A 217 14.97 0.90 -27.46
N VAL A 218 15.25 1.09 -26.17
CA VAL A 218 14.50 2.00 -25.31
C VAL A 218 15.45 3.05 -24.74
N ALA A 219 15.22 4.30 -25.09
CA ALA A 219 15.94 5.45 -24.58
C ALA A 219 15.06 6.27 -23.64
N PHE A 220 15.63 6.73 -22.51
CA PHE A 220 14.97 7.66 -21.61
C PHE A 220 15.63 9.04 -21.74
N GLN A 221 14.80 10.03 -22.04
CA GLN A 221 15.25 11.41 -22.22
C GLN A 221 14.74 12.27 -21.06
N GLU A 222 15.65 12.91 -20.34
CA GLU A 222 15.35 13.92 -19.32
C GLU A 222 15.67 15.30 -19.91
N VAL A 223 14.68 16.19 -19.93
CA VAL A 223 14.81 17.51 -20.52
C VAL A 223 14.75 18.57 -19.42
N PHE A 224 15.87 19.23 -19.16
CA PHE A 224 15.95 20.36 -18.24
C PHE A 224 15.73 21.67 -19.01
N LYS A 225 14.56 22.28 -18.83
CA LYS A 225 14.25 23.57 -19.45
C LYS A 225 14.84 24.69 -18.57
N ARG A 226 15.40 25.71 -19.21
CA ARG A 226 15.78 26.92 -18.49
C ARG A 226 14.51 27.58 -17.96
N SER A 227 14.43 27.79 -16.64
CA SER A 227 13.34 28.55 -16.05
C SER A 227 13.35 29.97 -16.65
N GLU A 228 12.29 30.35 -17.34
CA GLU A 228 12.11 31.74 -17.70
C GLU A 228 12.04 32.54 -16.39
N PRO A 229 12.75 33.70 -16.31
CA PRO A 229 12.65 34.55 -15.13
C PRO A 229 11.18 34.95 -14.99
N LYS A 230 10.60 34.62 -13.85
CA LYS A 230 9.25 35.06 -13.48
C LYS A 230 9.19 36.57 -13.72
N PRO A 231 8.24 37.10 -14.52
CA PRO A 231 8.16 38.53 -14.74
C PRO A 231 8.08 39.19 -13.36
N GLU A 232 9.09 40.02 -13.04
CA GLU A 232 9.04 40.89 -11.88
C GLU A 232 7.77 41.73 -11.98
N LEU A 233 6.91 41.58 -10.99
CA LEU A 233 5.80 42.50 -10.82
C LEU A 233 6.36 43.93 -10.83
N PRO A 234 5.83 44.86 -11.63
CA PRO A 234 6.35 46.19 -11.69
C PRO A 234 6.31 46.78 -10.28
N ALA A 235 7.47 47.24 -9.80
CA ALA A 235 7.62 47.89 -8.53
C ALA A 235 6.65 49.06 -8.51
N ALA A 236 5.78 49.10 -7.48
CA ALA A 236 4.90 50.24 -7.23
C ALA A 236 5.74 51.53 -7.17
N PRO A 237 5.27 52.65 -7.80
CA PRO A 237 6.05 53.86 -7.84
C PRO A 237 6.24 54.38 -6.42
N ALA A 238 7.49 54.61 -6.06
CA ALA A 238 7.89 55.29 -4.83
C ALA A 238 7.27 56.69 -4.81
N LYS A 239 6.38 56.93 -3.86
CA LYS A 239 5.92 58.28 -3.55
C LYS A 239 7.09 59.04 -2.96
N SER A 240 7.50 60.06 -3.67
CA SER A 240 8.45 61.08 -3.27
C SER A 240 8.11 61.66 -1.89
N ALA A 241 9.11 61.60 -1.00
CA ALA A 241 9.10 62.29 0.27
C ALA A 241 9.32 63.78 0.03
N GLU A 242 8.38 64.58 0.43
CA GLU A 242 8.60 66.01 0.72
C GLU A 242 8.99 66.17 2.18
N VAL A 243 10.11 66.82 2.35
CA VAL A 243 10.73 67.26 3.62
C VAL A 243 10.12 68.56 4.02
N SER A 244 9.73 68.71 5.27
CA SER A 244 10.10 69.93 6.11
C SER A 244 9.35 69.94 7.45
N PRO A 245 9.84 70.76 8.40
CA PRO A 245 10.42 70.28 9.65
C PRO A 245 9.68 70.83 10.93
N GLU A 246 10.29 70.45 12.07
CA GLU A 246 10.20 71.08 13.37
C GLU A 246 8.97 70.86 14.29
N LYS A 247 9.12 70.23 15.40
CA LYS A 247 9.53 70.82 16.70
C LYS A 247 9.67 69.72 17.79
N GLU A 248 10.68 69.95 18.58
CA GLU A 248 11.00 69.36 19.87
C GLU A 248 9.85 69.31 20.88
N GLU A 249 9.81 68.26 21.71
CA GLU A 249 9.96 68.38 23.17
C GLU A 249 9.82 67.01 23.87
N LYS A 250 10.94 66.59 24.41
CA LYS A 250 11.27 66.12 25.76
C LYS A 250 10.39 65.14 26.53
N ALA A 251 11.15 64.28 27.09
CA ALA A 251 11.09 63.55 28.40
C ALA A 251 10.42 62.16 28.36
N GLU A 252 10.89 61.17 28.99
CA GLU A 252 11.91 60.83 29.97
C GLU A 252 11.86 59.34 30.25
N ALA A 253 13.04 58.75 30.40
CA ALA A 253 13.41 57.61 31.27
C ALA A 253 12.71 56.23 31.15
N ALA A 254 13.41 55.30 30.60
CA ALA A 254 14.09 54.12 31.21
C ALA A 254 13.35 53.29 32.27
N PRO A 255 13.81 52.08 32.59
CA PRO A 255 14.20 50.90 31.81
C PRO A 255 13.70 49.59 32.44
N MET A 256 14.20 48.44 31.88
CA MET A 256 14.39 47.15 32.58
C MET A 256 13.20 46.17 32.65
N SER A 257 13.23 44.98 32.35
CA SER A 257 14.10 43.85 32.36
C SER A 257 13.29 42.55 32.08
N PRO A 258 13.88 41.41 31.79
CA PRO A 258 13.14 40.24 31.30
C PRO A 258 12.63 39.31 32.40
N PRO A 259 11.64 38.46 32.16
CA PRO A 259 11.14 37.55 33.17
C PRO A 259 11.86 36.20 33.18
N LYS A 260 12.13 35.81 34.40
CA LYS A 260 12.78 34.59 34.86
C LYS A 260 11.91 33.33 34.68
N LYS A 261 12.61 32.23 34.44
CA LYS A 261 12.13 30.84 34.63
C LYS A 261 11.76 30.58 36.11
N PRO A 262 10.78 29.74 36.39
CA PRO A 262 10.69 29.13 37.72
C PRO A 262 11.25 27.71 37.75
N LYS A 263 11.96 27.49 38.84
CA LYS A 263 12.62 26.29 39.29
C LYS A 263 11.63 25.31 39.96
N SER A 264 12.04 24.04 39.88
CA SER A 264 11.63 22.87 40.63
C SER A 264 11.56 23.00 42.14
N ARG A 265 10.67 22.29 42.80
CA ARG A 265 10.86 21.59 44.14
C ARG A 265 9.62 20.75 44.45
N ALA A 266 9.68 19.44 44.52
CA ALA A 266 10.22 18.54 45.52
C ALA A 266 9.28 18.26 46.70
N LYS A 267 8.95 16.95 46.86
CA LYS A 267 8.73 16.14 48.08
C LYS A 267 7.53 16.38 48.97
N LYS A 268 6.73 15.31 49.16
CA LYS A 268 6.44 14.57 50.42
C LYS A 268 5.43 13.47 50.09
N LYS A 269 5.73 12.21 50.20
CA LYS A 269 5.80 11.25 51.32
C LYS A 269 4.44 10.98 51.99
N GLU A 270 4.24 9.64 52.14
CA GLU A 270 3.44 8.86 53.07
C GLU A 270 2.02 8.51 52.64
N GLY A 271 1.68 7.24 52.55
CA GLY A 271 1.43 6.24 53.46
C GLY A 271 0.91 4.94 52.85
N SER A 272 1.58 3.86 53.04
CA SER A 272 0.99 2.53 53.12
C SER A 272 0.26 2.39 54.48
N PRO A 273 -0.78 1.60 54.54
CA PRO A 273 -0.54 0.31 55.15
C PRO A 273 -1.45 -0.88 54.76
N LYS A 274 -0.82 -2.04 54.93
CA LYS A 274 -1.33 -3.30 55.48
C LYS A 274 -2.31 -4.21 54.74
N LYS A 275 -1.75 -5.37 54.46
CA LYS A 275 -2.43 -6.69 54.45
C LYS A 275 -3.18 -6.95 55.78
N PRO A 276 -4.13 -7.83 55.75
CA PRO A 276 -3.97 -9.06 56.47
C PRO A 276 -4.26 -10.34 55.71
N SER A 277 -3.56 -11.28 56.06
CA SER A 277 -3.39 -12.69 56.10
C SER A 277 -4.56 -13.49 56.64
N ALA A 278 -4.45 -14.78 56.36
CA ALA A 278 -5.02 -15.96 57.03
C ALA A 278 -6.33 -16.47 56.39
N SER A 279 -6.60 -17.73 56.24
CA SER A 279 -5.93 -18.99 56.57
C SER A 279 -6.88 -20.12 56.20
N THR A 280 -6.31 -21.29 55.88
CA THR A 280 -6.84 -22.63 56.19
C THR A 280 -8.13 -23.08 55.50
N SER A 281 -8.24 -24.20 54.74
CA SER A 281 -8.11 -25.56 55.31
C SER A 281 -8.27 -26.61 54.21
N ARG A 282 -7.37 -27.55 54.17
CA ARG A 282 -7.48 -28.98 53.93
C ARG A 282 -8.91 -29.54 53.71
N LYS A 283 -9.10 -30.32 52.66
CA LYS A 283 -9.57 -31.72 52.80
C LYS A 283 -9.22 -32.59 51.58
N ARG A 284 -8.61 -33.65 51.90
CA ARG A 284 -8.18 -34.84 51.19
C ARG A 284 -9.34 -35.83 51.14
N ALA A 285 -9.62 -36.45 50.03
CA ALA A 285 -10.20 -37.79 49.88
C ALA A 285 -9.89 -38.24 48.45
N LYS A 286 -9.24 -39.15 48.26
CA LYS A 286 -8.80 -40.54 48.14
C LYS A 286 -9.97 -41.48 47.76
N MET A 287 -9.60 -42.42 46.85
CA MET A 287 -10.26 -43.66 46.40
C MET A 287 -11.17 -43.53 45.19
N GLY A 288 -11.12 -44.37 44.24
CA GLY A 288 -10.53 -45.70 43.98
C GLY A 288 -10.90 -46.09 42.56
N SER A 289 -10.03 -46.68 41.90
CA SER A 289 -9.88 -48.01 41.35
C SER A 289 -11.10 -48.69 40.70
N GLU A 290 -10.70 -49.39 39.69
CA GLU A 290 -11.34 -50.60 39.03
C GLU A 290 -12.21 -50.30 37.83
N ASN A 291 -11.91 -50.79 36.68
CA ASN A 291 -11.54 -52.05 36.07
C ASN A 291 -12.60 -52.48 35.04
N GLN A 292 -12.14 -53.04 33.93
CA GLN A 292 -12.79 -53.95 32.96
C GLN A 292 -13.85 -53.36 32.02
N ARG A 293 -13.67 -53.38 30.76
CA ARG A 293 -13.41 -54.47 29.78
C ARG A 293 -13.00 -53.88 28.44
#